data_2020477de83d1cb0d2978efe95b1b3e1
#
_entry.id   2020477de83d1cb0d2978efe95b1b3e1
#
_cell.length_a   1.000
_cell.length_b   1.000
_cell.length_c   1.000
_cell.angle_alpha   90.00
_cell.angle_beta   90.00
_cell.angle_gamma   90.00
#
_symmetry.space_group_name_H-M   'P 1'
#
loop_
_entity.id
_entity.type
_entity.pdbx_description
1 polymer ?
#
loop_
_entity_poly.entity_id
_entity_poly.type
_entity_poly.pdbx_seq_one_letter_code
_entity_poly.pdbx_strand_id
1 'polypeptide(L)'
;MCIRDSFGMDSFFPSAKLYNPNGQNYVPVDHQLMLTYTESPEGQIVHVGINEAGATAAFIALGSSYDTHGEPMIPIYIFYSMFGFQRTGDSFWAAADQLCRGFVIGATAGRTTLSGEGLQHADGHSPILASTNPAFKIYDPAYGYEIAHIVERGIEQMYGTKDEDHNVMYLSLIHI
;
A
#
# COMPACT_ATOMS: atom_id res chain seq x y z
N MET A 1 4.06 -0.15 -11.80
CA MET A 1 2.94 0.69 -11.28
C MET A 1 2.40 1.51 -12.44
N CYS A 2 1.15 1.34 -12.77
CA CYS A 2 0.54 2.18 -13.79
C CYS A 2 0.42 3.59 -13.21
N ILE A 3 0.82 4.64 -13.94
CA ILE A 3 0.74 6.03 -13.48
C ILE A 3 -0.69 6.41 -13.04
N ARG A 4 -1.70 5.73 -13.55
CA ARG A 4 -3.10 5.89 -13.15
C ARG A 4 -3.39 5.46 -11.72
N ASP A 5 -2.71 4.42 -11.23
CA ASP A 5 -2.94 3.90 -9.88
C ASP A 5 -2.36 4.83 -8.81
N SER A 6 -1.52 5.74 -9.25
CA SER A 6 -0.88 6.76 -8.41
C SER A 6 -1.50 8.14 -8.60
N PHE A 7 -2.72 8.23 -9.17
CA PHE A 7 -3.36 9.52 -9.36
C PHE A 7 -3.43 10.29 -8.04
N GLY A 8 -2.79 11.46 -8.01
CA GLY A 8 -2.63 12.25 -6.80
C GLY A 8 -1.43 11.88 -5.92
N MET A 9 -0.79 10.71 -6.09
CA MET A 9 0.42 10.35 -5.34
C MET A 9 1.64 11.15 -5.79
N ASP A 10 1.63 11.65 -7.00
CA ASP A 10 2.66 12.54 -7.54
C ASP A 10 2.86 13.80 -6.69
N SER A 11 1.82 14.27 -6.01
CA SER A 11 1.89 15.38 -5.07
C SER A 11 2.77 15.08 -3.83
N PHE A 12 2.99 13.81 -3.50
CA PHE A 12 3.86 13.39 -2.40
C PHE A 12 5.33 13.26 -2.79
N PHE A 13 5.66 13.12 -4.08
CA PHE A 13 7.04 12.94 -4.53
C PHE A 13 8.00 14.06 -4.08
N PRO A 14 7.62 15.34 -4.08
CA PRO A 14 8.51 16.39 -3.62
C PRO A 14 8.88 16.30 -2.14
N SER A 15 7.94 15.86 -1.30
CA SER A 15 8.11 15.77 0.15
C SER A 15 8.61 14.41 0.61
N ALA A 16 7.99 13.33 0.11
CA ALA A 16 8.30 11.97 0.53
C ALA A 16 9.51 11.38 -0.19
N LYS A 17 9.80 11.80 -1.42
CA LYS A 17 10.88 11.34 -2.30
C LYS A 17 10.93 9.82 -2.47
N LEU A 18 11.52 9.35 -3.55
CA LEU A 18 11.79 7.94 -3.76
C LEU A 18 13.06 7.53 -3.03
N TYR A 19 13.00 6.36 -2.40
CA TYR A 19 14.17 5.80 -1.75
C TYR A 19 15.19 5.30 -2.77
N ASN A 20 16.40 5.84 -2.70
CA ASN A 20 17.57 5.35 -3.42
C ASN A 20 18.80 5.55 -2.53
N PRO A 21 19.49 4.48 -2.09
CA PRO A 21 20.64 4.59 -1.19
C PRO A 21 21.80 5.39 -1.77
N ASN A 22 21.88 5.51 -3.09
CA ASN A 22 22.94 6.28 -3.79
C ASN A 22 22.51 7.73 -4.13
N GLY A 23 21.29 8.11 -3.75
CA GLY A 23 20.70 9.39 -4.21
C GLY A 23 20.43 9.42 -5.71
N GLN A 24 20.06 10.58 -6.22
CA GLN A 24 19.75 10.76 -7.63
C GLN A 24 21.00 11.12 -8.43
N ASN A 25 21.45 10.21 -9.29
CA ASN A 25 22.69 10.35 -10.09
C ASN A 25 22.45 10.80 -11.55
N TYR A 26 21.22 11.21 -11.88
CA TYR A 26 20.83 11.61 -13.23
C TYR A 26 19.80 12.76 -13.17
N VAL A 27 19.67 13.47 -14.28
CA VAL A 27 18.59 14.43 -14.48
C VAL A 27 17.50 13.73 -15.30
N PRO A 28 16.25 13.67 -14.83
CA PRO A 28 15.15 13.09 -15.59
C PRO A 28 14.98 13.79 -16.94
N VAL A 29 14.76 13.02 -18.01
CA VAL A 29 14.65 13.57 -19.38
C VAL A 29 13.54 14.63 -19.46
N ASP A 30 12.43 14.39 -18.78
CA ASP A 30 11.25 15.27 -18.78
C ASP A 30 11.12 16.11 -17.50
N HIS A 31 12.25 16.46 -16.85
CA HIS A 31 12.26 17.15 -15.56
C HIS A 31 11.50 18.49 -15.55
N GLN A 32 11.30 19.11 -16.71
CA GLN A 32 10.52 20.35 -16.86
C GLN A 32 9.02 20.10 -17.01
N LEU A 33 8.63 18.89 -17.37
CA LEU A 33 7.24 18.51 -17.65
C LEU A 33 6.64 17.63 -16.58
N MET A 34 7.48 16.90 -15.84
CA MET A 34 7.07 16.00 -14.77
C MET A 34 7.25 16.66 -13.40
N LEU A 35 6.21 16.59 -12.61
CA LEU A 35 6.28 16.93 -11.19
C LEU A 35 7.44 16.17 -10.55
N THR A 36 8.32 16.90 -9.96
CA THR A 36 9.56 16.60 -9.26
C THR A 36 9.76 15.13 -8.83
N TYR A 37 10.10 14.27 -9.80
CA TYR A 37 10.64 12.96 -9.51
C TYR A 37 12.02 13.16 -8.88
N THR A 38 12.12 12.91 -7.58
CA THR A 38 13.37 13.09 -6.84
C THR A 38 13.67 11.85 -6.02
N GLU A 39 14.90 11.34 -6.14
CA GLU A 39 15.39 10.22 -5.37
C GLU A 39 16.31 10.71 -4.25
N SER A 40 16.27 10.01 -3.11
CA SER A 40 17.07 10.35 -1.93
C SER A 40 17.31 9.12 -1.05
N PRO A 41 18.46 9.03 -0.36
CA PRO A 41 18.66 8.03 0.69
C PRO A 41 17.63 8.11 1.83
N GLU A 42 17.01 9.27 2.02
CA GLU A 42 15.95 9.50 3.00
C GLU A 42 14.54 9.38 2.41
N GLY A 43 14.44 8.88 1.18
CA GLY A 43 13.15 8.73 0.50
C GLY A 43 12.23 7.75 1.21
N GLN A 44 10.94 8.11 1.29
CA GLN A 44 9.91 7.30 1.96
C GLN A 44 9.10 6.45 0.97
N ILE A 45 9.30 6.63 -0.33
CA ILE A 45 8.59 5.88 -1.37
C ILE A 45 9.51 4.79 -1.92
N VAL A 46 9.16 3.53 -1.67
CA VAL A 46 9.86 2.38 -2.26
C VAL A 46 9.20 2.04 -3.60
N HIS A 47 9.93 2.27 -4.69
CA HIS A 47 9.42 2.05 -6.04
C HIS A 47 10.03 0.77 -6.63
N VAL A 48 9.21 -0.27 -6.77
CA VAL A 48 9.61 -1.59 -7.28
C VAL A 48 9.14 -1.88 -8.71
N GLY A 49 8.59 -0.89 -9.39
CA GLY A 49 7.96 -1.07 -10.71
C GLY A 49 6.62 -1.80 -10.63
N ILE A 50 6.15 -2.31 -11.77
CA ILE A 50 4.91 -3.13 -11.83
C ILE A 50 5.27 -4.56 -11.40
N ASN A 51 5.38 -4.78 -10.10
CA ASN A 51 5.82 -6.05 -9.52
C ASN A 51 5.14 -6.25 -8.15
N GLU A 52 3.97 -6.87 -8.16
CA GLU A 52 3.20 -7.11 -6.94
C GLU A 52 3.98 -8.00 -5.94
N ALA A 53 4.69 -9.01 -6.43
CA ALA A 53 5.47 -9.89 -5.56
C ALA A 53 6.61 -9.14 -4.85
N GLY A 54 7.35 -8.30 -5.59
CA GLY A 54 8.42 -7.48 -5.01
C GLY A 54 7.89 -6.43 -4.04
N ALA A 55 6.76 -5.79 -4.37
CA ALA A 55 6.12 -4.82 -3.49
C ALA A 55 5.60 -5.47 -2.20
N THR A 56 5.02 -6.66 -2.29
CA THR A 56 4.55 -7.40 -1.11
C THR A 56 5.73 -7.86 -0.25
N ALA A 57 6.84 -8.29 -0.84
CA ALA A 57 8.04 -8.64 -0.09
C ALA A 57 8.61 -7.42 0.66
N ALA A 58 8.64 -6.24 0.02
CA ALA A 58 9.04 -5.00 0.68
C ALA A 58 8.08 -4.62 1.82
N PHE A 59 6.76 -4.76 1.60
CA PHE A 59 5.74 -4.54 2.62
C PHE A 59 5.97 -5.44 3.84
N ILE A 60 6.23 -6.73 3.64
CA ILE A 60 6.49 -7.69 4.72
C ILE A 60 7.75 -7.28 5.49
N ALA A 61 8.84 -6.99 4.80
CA ALA A 61 10.09 -6.59 5.44
C ALA A 61 9.94 -5.32 6.29
N LEU A 62 9.20 -4.33 5.80
CA LEU A 62 8.93 -3.10 6.54
C LEU A 62 7.94 -3.33 7.69
N GLY A 63 6.89 -4.11 7.48
CA GLY A 63 5.86 -4.36 8.48
C GLY A 63 6.28 -5.26 9.64
N SER A 64 7.35 -6.03 9.47
CA SER A 64 7.97 -6.85 10.53
C SER A 64 9.25 -6.24 11.12
N SER A 65 9.65 -5.04 10.67
CA SER A 65 10.90 -4.39 11.08
C SER A 65 10.96 -4.07 12.57
N TYR A 66 9.83 -3.84 13.23
CA TYR A 66 9.75 -3.59 14.66
C TYR A 66 10.31 -4.75 15.50
N ASP A 67 10.13 -5.99 15.03
CA ASP A 67 10.61 -7.21 15.68
C ASP A 67 12.02 -7.57 15.21
N THR A 68 12.28 -7.51 13.91
CA THR A 68 13.56 -7.94 13.33
C THR A 68 14.69 -6.94 13.54
N HIS A 69 14.40 -5.64 13.64
CA HIS A 69 15.39 -4.57 13.75
C HIS A 69 15.16 -3.63 14.94
N GLY A 70 14.07 -3.78 15.67
CA GLY A 70 13.70 -2.88 16.78
C GLY A 70 13.21 -1.51 16.33
N GLU A 71 12.98 -1.32 15.01
CA GLU A 71 12.56 -0.05 14.41
C GLU A 71 11.20 -0.19 13.78
N PRO A 72 10.13 0.35 14.38
CA PRO A 72 8.79 0.25 13.81
C PRO A 72 8.65 1.13 12.57
N MET A 73 8.25 0.52 11.48
CA MET A 73 7.88 1.22 10.25
C MET A 73 6.39 1.04 9.98
N ILE A 74 5.78 2.00 9.29
CA ILE A 74 4.36 1.98 8.93
C ILE A 74 4.26 1.84 7.41
N PRO A 75 4.33 0.62 6.86
CA PRO A 75 4.24 0.44 5.43
C PRO A 75 2.82 0.67 4.94
N ILE A 76 2.70 1.37 3.81
CA ILE A 76 1.47 1.54 3.05
C ILE A 76 1.72 0.97 1.66
N TYR A 77 1.15 -0.19 1.38
CA TYR A 77 1.24 -0.83 0.09
C TYR A 77 0.03 -0.51 -0.76
N ILE A 78 0.24 0.20 -1.86
CA ILE A 78 -0.81 0.54 -2.82
C ILE A 78 -0.67 -0.36 -4.05
N PHE A 79 -1.72 -1.10 -4.37
CA PHE A 79 -1.75 -1.97 -5.54
C PHE A 79 -2.97 -1.69 -6.41
N TYR A 80 -2.91 -2.16 -7.64
CA TYR A 80 -4.08 -2.20 -8.50
C TYR A 80 -5.05 -3.26 -7.95
N SER A 81 -6.20 -2.83 -7.50
CA SER A 81 -7.11 -3.64 -6.69
C SER A 81 -7.43 -5.00 -7.30
N MET A 82 -7.75 -5.03 -8.60
CA MET A 82 -8.10 -6.27 -9.30
C MET A 82 -7.01 -7.34 -9.21
N PHE A 83 -5.74 -6.96 -9.24
CA PHE A 83 -4.65 -7.92 -9.40
C PHE A 83 -3.82 -8.13 -8.13
N GLY A 84 -3.75 -7.15 -7.23
CA GLY A 84 -2.83 -7.16 -6.10
C GLY A 84 -3.04 -8.36 -5.19
N PHE A 85 -4.20 -8.43 -4.55
CA PHE A 85 -4.48 -9.51 -3.60
C PHE A 85 -4.55 -10.88 -4.28
N GLN A 86 -5.13 -10.94 -5.47
CA GLN A 86 -5.25 -12.17 -6.25
C GLN A 86 -3.88 -12.76 -6.62
N ARG A 87 -2.87 -11.92 -6.88
CA ARG A 87 -1.51 -12.37 -7.24
C ARG A 87 -0.61 -12.65 -6.04
N THR A 88 -0.89 -12.05 -4.89
CA THR A 88 -0.01 -12.07 -3.71
C THR A 88 -0.67 -12.56 -2.44
N GLY A 89 -1.87 -13.12 -2.53
CA GLY A 89 -2.62 -13.62 -1.37
C GLY A 89 -1.83 -14.60 -0.50
N ASP A 90 -1.09 -15.50 -1.15
CA ASP A 90 -0.20 -16.44 -0.46
C ASP A 90 0.89 -15.73 0.37
N SER A 91 1.49 -14.70 -0.19
CA SER A 91 2.48 -13.88 0.53
C SER A 91 1.88 -13.14 1.73
N PHE A 92 0.59 -12.80 1.70
CA PHE A 92 -0.08 -12.22 2.86
C PHE A 92 -0.34 -13.22 3.98
N TRP A 93 -0.44 -14.52 3.68
CA TRP A 93 -0.42 -15.53 4.73
C TRP A 93 0.96 -15.61 5.41
N ALA A 94 2.04 -15.56 4.63
CA ALA A 94 3.39 -15.46 5.18
C ALA A 94 3.60 -14.15 5.97
N ALA A 95 2.99 -13.04 5.55
CA ALA A 95 3.00 -11.79 6.30
C ALA A 95 2.32 -11.93 7.68
N ALA A 96 1.19 -12.63 7.72
CA ALA A 96 0.49 -12.92 8.98
C ALA A 96 1.35 -13.77 9.93
N ASP A 97 2.00 -14.82 9.43
CA ASP A 97 2.91 -15.65 10.21
C ASP A 97 4.12 -14.87 10.75
N GLN A 98 4.55 -13.84 10.04
CA GLN A 98 5.64 -12.95 10.45
C GLN A 98 5.15 -11.78 11.31
N LEU A 99 3.89 -11.79 11.75
CA LEU A 99 3.29 -10.77 12.58
C LEU A 99 3.39 -9.35 11.97
N CYS A 100 3.29 -9.28 10.65
CA CYS A 100 3.44 -8.05 9.89
C CYS A 100 2.31 -7.05 10.22
N ARG A 101 2.67 -5.77 10.26
CA ARG A 101 1.76 -4.65 10.49
C ARG A 101 1.79 -3.71 9.29
N GLY A 102 0.67 -3.10 8.96
CA GLY A 102 0.65 -2.09 7.91
C GLY A 102 -0.68 -1.98 7.18
N PHE A 103 -0.69 -1.11 6.18
CA PHE A 103 -1.85 -0.82 5.37
C PHE A 103 -1.68 -1.35 3.95
N VAL A 104 -2.72 -2.00 3.46
CA VAL A 104 -2.82 -2.49 2.08
C VAL A 104 -3.98 -1.77 1.42
N ILE A 105 -3.72 -1.04 0.35
CA ILE A 105 -4.71 -0.18 -0.29
C ILE A 105 -4.94 -0.65 -1.72
N GLY A 106 -6.15 -1.13 -1.99
CA GLY A 106 -6.60 -1.48 -3.34
C GLY A 106 -7.11 -0.23 -4.07
N ALA A 107 -6.29 0.33 -4.95
CA ALA A 107 -6.67 1.47 -5.78
C ALA A 107 -7.51 1.04 -6.98
N THR A 108 -8.38 1.93 -7.46
CA THR A 108 -9.27 1.70 -8.61
C THR A 108 -10.21 0.49 -8.44
N ALA A 109 -10.74 0.29 -7.23
CA ALA A 109 -11.58 -0.85 -6.91
C ALA A 109 -13.05 -0.68 -7.37
N GLY A 110 -13.47 0.54 -7.69
CA GLY A 110 -14.86 0.88 -7.92
C GLY A 110 -15.49 0.23 -9.14
N ARG A 111 -16.47 -0.62 -8.92
CA ARG A 111 -17.25 -1.24 -10.00
C ARG A 111 -18.09 -0.24 -10.79
N THR A 112 -18.50 0.85 -10.16
CA THR A 112 -19.32 1.89 -10.77
C THR A 112 -18.50 2.88 -11.58
N THR A 113 -17.32 3.24 -11.11
CA THR A 113 -16.41 4.21 -11.75
C THR A 113 -15.62 3.61 -12.89
N LEU A 114 -15.43 2.29 -12.90
CA LEU A 114 -14.64 1.55 -13.89
C LEU A 114 -15.52 0.74 -14.87
N SER A 115 -16.80 0.99 -14.91
CA SER A 115 -17.74 0.21 -15.75
C SER A 115 -17.40 0.22 -17.24
N GLY A 116 -16.76 1.28 -17.73
CA GLY A 116 -16.30 1.39 -19.11
C GLY A 116 -15.01 0.62 -19.44
N GLU A 117 -14.28 0.15 -18.43
CA GLU A 117 -13.00 -0.55 -18.62
C GLU A 117 -13.14 -2.08 -18.71
N GLY A 118 -14.32 -2.61 -18.43
CA GLY A 118 -14.63 -4.04 -18.48
C GLY A 118 -14.42 -4.79 -17.16
N LEU A 119 -14.87 -6.04 -17.12
CA LEU A 119 -14.87 -6.87 -15.91
C LEU A 119 -13.49 -7.12 -15.33
N GLN A 120 -12.44 -7.11 -16.14
CA GLN A 120 -11.07 -7.31 -15.69
C GLN A 120 -10.54 -6.18 -14.78
N HIS A 121 -11.28 -5.09 -14.65
CA HIS A 121 -10.94 -3.97 -13.77
C HIS A 121 -11.89 -3.84 -12.56
N ALA A 122 -12.94 -4.63 -12.52
CA ALA A 122 -13.94 -4.57 -11.46
C ALA A 122 -13.59 -5.55 -10.32
N ASP A 123 -12.92 -5.05 -9.29
CA ASP A 123 -12.62 -5.84 -8.11
C ASP A 123 -13.86 -6.08 -7.24
N GLY A 124 -14.07 -7.30 -6.85
CA GLY A 124 -15.08 -7.71 -5.89
C GLY A 124 -14.66 -8.94 -5.10
N HIS A 125 -13.51 -9.48 -5.45
CA HIS A 125 -12.95 -10.69 -4.85
C HIS A 125 -11.91 -10.42 -3.78
N SER A 126 -11.20 -9.28 -3.82
CA SER A 126 -10.16 -8.97 -2.83
C SER A 126 -10.66 -8.98 -1.40
N PRO A 127 -11.80 -8.38 -1.03
CA PRO A 127 -12.36 -8.49 0.31
C PRO A 127 -12.69 -9.93 0.71
N ILE A 128 -13.20 -10.72 -0.23
CA ILE A 128 -13.55 -12.13 0.02
C ILE A 128 -12.30 -12.96 0.28
N LEU A 129 -11.27 -12.79 -0.55
CA LEU A 129 -9.99 -13.48 -0.38
C LEU A 129 -9.31 -13.07 0.94
N ALA A 130 -9.29 -11.78 1.23
CA ALA A 130 -8.70 -11.25 2.46
C ALA A 130 -9.45 -11.74 3.71
N SER A 131 -10.78 -11.92 3.66
CA SER A 131 -11.58 -12.37 4.80
C SER A 131 -11.24 -13.79 5.28
N THR A 132 -10.54 -14.56 4.47
CA THR A 132 -10.05 -15.87 4.88
C THR A 132 -8.84 -15.80 5.80
N ASN A 133 -8.10 -14.68 5.78
CA ASN A 133 -6.92 -14.48 6.61
C ASN A 133 -7.29 -13.68 7.87
N PRO A 134 -7.17 -14.27 9.08
CA PRO A 134 -7.62 -13.64 10.33
C PRO A 134 -6.82 -12.40 10.73
N ALA A 135 -5.61 -12.22 10.17
CA ALA A 135 -4.80 -11.04 10.42
C ALA A 135 -5.27 -9.79 9.64
N PHE A 136 -6.26 -9.91 8.75
CA PHE A 136 -6.77 -8.75 8.01
C PHE A 136 -7.99 -8.11 8.67
N LYS A 137 -7.96 -6.79 8.79
CA LYS A 137 -9.12 -5.92 8.98
C LYS A 137 -9.50 -5.33 7.63
N ILE A 138 -10.73 -5.55 7.18
CA ILE A 138 -11.15 -5.26 5.80
C ILE A 138 -12.19 -4.15 5.80
N TYR A 139 -11.99 -3.18 4.93
CA TYR A 139 -12.83 -2.00 4.79
C TYR A 139 -13.09 -1.70 3.31
N ASP A 140 -14.27 -1.19 3.03
CA ASP A 140 -14.69 -0.73 1.71
C ASP A 140 -15.35 0.66 1.84
N PRO A 141 -14.55 1.71 2.14
CA PRO A 141 -15.05 3.05 2.39
C PRO A 141 -15.60 3.70 1.13
N ALA A 142 -16.72 4.42 1.26
CA ALA A 142 -17.32 5.18 0.18
C ALA A 142 -16.79 6.63 0.11
N TYR A 143 -16.28 7.16 1.21
CA TYR A 143 -15.87 8.56 1.32
C TYR A 143 -14.47 8.72 1.90
N GLY A 144 -13.76 9.78 1.48
CA GLY A 144 -12.39 10.04 1.92
C GLY A 144 -12.22 10.21 3.43
N TYR A 145 -13.20 10.75 4.14
CA TYR A 145 -13.13 10.90 5.61
C TYR A 145 -13.15 9.53 6.32
N GLU A 146 -13.81 8.53 5.74
CA GLU A 146 -13.81 7.16 6.28
C GLU A 146 -12.42 6.54 6.20
N ILE A 147 -11.70 6.80 5.10
CA ILE A 147 -10.30 6.37 4.95
C ILE A 147 -9.44 6.98 6.05
N ALA A 148 -9.62 8.27 6.36
CA ALA A 148 -8.89 8.94 7.43
C ALA A 148 -9.12 8.25 8.79
N HIS A 149 -10.37 7.93 9.13
CA HIS A 149 -10.69 7.19 10.36
C HIS A 149 -10.15 5.77 10.38
N ILE A 150 -10.16 5.07 9.24
CA ILE A 150 -9.58 3.72 9.13
C ILE A 150 -8.07 3.78 9.38
N VAL A 151 -7.38 4.75 8.80
CA VAL A 151 -5.93 4.92 8.99
C VAL A 151 -5.62 5.31 10.44
N GLU A 152 -6.34 6.28 11.01
CA GLU A 152 -6.19 6.69 12.41
C GLU A 152 -6.36 5.48 13.35
N ARG A 153 -7.45 4.73 13.18
CA ARG A 153 -7.72 3.53 13.97
C ARG A 153 -6.66 2.45 13.77
N GLY A 154 -6.20 2.27 12.54
CA GLY A 154 -5.15 1.30 12.21
C GLY A 154 -3.82 1.63 12.88
N ILE A 155 -3.42 2.90 12.86
CA ILE A 155 -2.20 3.35 13.55
C ILE A 155 -2.35 3.14 15.06
N GLU A 156 -3.49 3.52 15.64
CA GLU A 156 -3.75 3.33 17.07
C GLU A 156 -3.70 1.84 17.45
N GLN A 157 -4.27 0.95 16.65
CA GLN A 157 -4.24 -0.48 16.93
C GLN A 157 -2.86 -1.08 16.77
N MET A 158 -2.19 -0.85 15.65
CA MET A 158 -0.92 -1.52 15.34
C MET A 158 0.27 -0.98 16.14
N TYR A 159 0.24 0.31 16.49
CA TYR A 159 1.41 0.99 17.08
C TYR A 159 1.08 1.74 18.39
N GLY A 160 -0.17 1.70 18.83
CA GLY A 160 -0.59 2.31 20.10
C GLY A 160 -0.22 1.46 21.32
N THR A 161 -0.65 1.94 22.49
CA THR A 161 -0.34 1.33 23.80
C THR A 161 -1.50 0.56 24.41
N LYS A 162 -2.64 0.46 23.71
CA LYS A 162 -3.80 -0.28 24.21
C LYS A 162 -3.51 -1.78 24.20
N ASP A 163 -4.07 -2.50 25.17
CA ASP A 163 -4.00 -3.97 25.24
C ASP A 163 -4.99 -4.57 24.23
N GLU A 164 -4.53 -4.69 23.00
CA GLU A 164 -5.26 -5.28 21.88
C GLU A 164 -4.29 -5.97 20.92
N ASP A 165 -4.82 -6.76 19.99
CA ASP A 165 -3.97 -7.39 18.97
C ASP A 165 -3.37 -6.35 18.03
N HIS A 166 -2.06 -6.18 18.12
CA HIS A 166 -1.28 -5.27 17.30
C HIS A 166 -0.86 -5.87 15.97
N ASN A 167 -0.88 -7.19 15.84
CA ASN A 167 -0.34 -7.90 14.68
C ASN A 167 -1.40 -8.10 13.61
N VAL A 168 -1.88 -6.99 13.07
CA VAL A 168 -2.94 -6.94 12.06
C VAL A 168 -2.52 -6.09 10.88
N MET A 169 -3.10 -6.40 9.73
CA MET A 169 -2.98 -5.62 8.50
C MET A 169 -4.35 -5.03 8.15
N TYR A 170 -4.36 -3.80 7.68
CA TYR A 170 -5.57 -3.10 7.28
C TYR A 170 -5.69 -3.09 5.76
N LEU A 171 -6.66 -3.80 5.21
CA LEU A 171 -7.02 -3.72 3.79
C LEU A 171 -8.16 -2.71 3.61
N SER A 172 -7.94 -1.71 2.79
CA SER A 172 -8.97 -0.74 2.39
C SER A 172 -9.04 -0.67 0.87
N LEU A 173 -10.23 -0.80 0.31
CA LEU A 173 -10.48 -0.52 -1.09
C LEU A 173 -10.78 0.96 -1.26
N ILE A 174 -10.23 1.57 -2.30
CA ILE A 174 -10.49 2.97 -2.61
C ILE A 174 -11.30 3.06 -3.91
N HIS A 175 -12.48 3.62 -3.79
CA HIS A 175 -13.33 4.00 -4.92
C HIS A 175 -13.01 5.45 -5.30
N ILE A 176 -12.28 5.63 -6.38
CA ILE A 176 -11.98 6.95 -6.92
C ILE A 176 -12.91 7.24 -8.10
#